data_4fde73f467eeef43109c42911465ca73
#
_entry.id   4fde73f467eeef43109c42911465ca73
#
_cell.length_a   1.000
_cell.length_b   1.000
_cell.length_c   1.000
_cell.angle_alpha   90.00
_cell.angle_beta   90.00
_cell.angle_gamma   90.00
#
_symmetry.space_group_name_H-M   'P 1'
#
loop_
_entity.id
_entity.type
_entity.pdbx_description
1 polymer ?
#
loop_
_entity_poly.entity_id
_entity_poly.type
_entity_poly.pdbx_seq_one_letter_code
_entity_poly.pdbx_strand_id
1 'polypeptide(L)'
;PDQYTFQTEKKLLEHIGERALLRAEVLSFKRMATRVFDRCGGRAINVIEDSGKNMLIYKLLKDKGEELQYFNRISKQQGFVGIVSKSITEFKKYNISEEILIEKESQIDNKDLKEKVNDLASIYKIFNENLHKGYIDSEDILSILAKKLKECELYNDAEIWVDEFTTFTPQQLEVLKVLAKQCKNINITLCSDGQIQFTEGETDIFDVIKNTENRLLKMMQENNIAYKEPVNLNKENIYRFKESKELGHIEKYFFNFPFKIYKGECKDISLYKANNNYSEIEWVAQNILRLV
;
A
#
# COMPACT_ATOMS: atom_id res chain seq x y z
N PRO A 1 0.49 -5.92 5.53
CA PRO A 1 -0.24 -4.73 6.00
C PRO A 1 -0.33 -4.71 7.53
N ASP A 2 -0.35 -3.51 8.15
CA ASP A 2 -0.31 -3.34 9.62
C ASP A 2 -1.42 -4.10 10.37
N GLN A 3 -2.61 -4.14 9.80
CA GLN A 3 -3.79 -4.76 10.42
C GLN A 3 -3.74 -6.29 10.52
N TYR A 4 -2.89 -6.97 9.76
CA TYR A 4 -2.78 -8.44 9.77
C TYR A 4 -1.60 -8.97 10.58
N THR A 5 -0.71 -8.10 11.05
CA THR A 5 0.53 -8.50 11.73
C THR A 5 0.27 -9.39 12.94
N PHE A 6 -0.66 -9.02 13.81
CA PHE A 6 -0.98 -9.78 15.01
C PHE A 6 -1.56 -11.18 14.71
N GLN A 7 -2.49 -11.24 13.72
CA GLN A 7 -3.08 -12.53 13.35
C GLN A 7 -2.06 -13.46 12.71
N THR A 8 -1.14 -12.92 11.92
CA THR A 8 -0.07 -13.68 11.29
C THR A 8 0.95 -14.15 12.33
N GLU A 9 1.32 -13.32 13.29
CA GLU A 9 2.16 -13.73 14.43
C GLU A 9 1.53 -14.87 15.22
N LYS A 10 0.22 -14.78 15.53
CA LYS A 10 -0.52 -15.84 16.23
C LYS A 10 -0.54 -17.15 15.44
N LYS A 11 -0.83 -17.10 14.14
CA LYS A 11 -0.81 -18.29 13.28
C LYS A 11 0.58 -18.92 13.18
N LEU A 12 1.63 -18.11 13.10
CA LEU A 12 3.01 -18.62 13.11
C LEU A 12 3.33 -19.33 14.41
N LEU A 13 2.95 -18.74 15.57
CA LEU A 13 3.09 -19.37 16.89
C LEU A 13 2.41 -20.73 16.97
N GLU A 14 1.16 -20.80 16.51
CA GLU A 14 0.35 -22.02 16.53
C GLU A 14 0.95 -23.14 15.67
N HIS A 15 1.59 -22.79 14.52
CA HIS A 15 2.12 -23.77 13.56
C HIS A 15 3.58 -24.18 13.82
N ILE A 16 4.42 -23.24 14.27
CA ILE A 16 5.88 -23.44 14.36
C ILE A 16 6.36 -23.57 15.80
N GLY A 17 5.51 -23.16 16.77
CA GLY A 17 5.83 -23.17 18.20
C GLY A 17 6.68 -21.96 18.67
N GLU A 18 6.76 -21.77 19.98
CA GLU A 18 7.38 -20.59 20.60
C GLU A 18 8.86 -20.38 20.24
N ARG A 19 9.61 -21.44 19.98
CA ARG A 19 11.05 -21.35 19.61
C ARG A 19 11.28 -20.70 18.25
N ALA A 20 10.29 -20.69 17.38
CA ALA A 20 10.39 -20.09 16.05
C ALA A 20 10.33 -18.56 16.07
N LEU A 21 9.69 -17.95 17.05
CA LEU A 21 9.65 -16.49 17.23
C LEU A 21 11.03 -15.87 17.47
N LEU A 22 12.00 -16.65 17.93
CA LEU A 22 13.38 -16.18 18.06
C LEU A 22 14.06 -15.99 16.70
N ARG A 23 13.47 -16.54 15.61
CA ARG A 23 14.04 -16.53 14.25
C ARG A 23 13.11 -15.96 13.18
N ALA A 24 11.81 -15.77 13.48
CA ALA A 24 10.83 -15.24 12.55
C ALA A 24 10.14 -14.03 13.17
N GLU A 25 10.06 -12.93 12.43
CA GLU A 25 9.39 -11.69 12.83
C GLU A 25 8.35 -11.31 11.77
N VAL A 26 7.19 -10.87 12.21
CA VAL A 26 6.16 -10.30 11.33
C VAL A 26 6.22 -8.78 11.42
N LEU A 27 6.59 -8.14 10.33
CA LEU A 27 6.83 -6.71 10.30
C LEU A 27 5.96 -6.04 9.22
N SER A 28 5.32 -4.94 9.57
CA SER A 28 4.89 -3.99 8.55
C SER A 28 6.07 -3.13 8.12
N PHE A 29 5.94 -2.41 7.00
CA PHE A 29 7.00 -1.49 6.56
C PHE A 29 7.38 -0.47 7.64
N LYS A 30 6.41 0.04 8.41
CA LYS A 30 6.66 0.98 9.51
C LYS A 30 7.42 0.32 10.66
N ARG A 31 7.02 -0.90 11.07
CA ARG A 31 7.73 -1.66 12.11
C ARG A 31 9.15 -2.03 11.66
N MET A 32 9.33 -2.37 10.38
CA MET A 32 10.65 -2.59 9.79
C MET A 32 11.52 -1.33 9.89
N ALA A 33 10.97 -0.15 9.57
CA ALA A 33 11.69 1.11 9.70
C ALA A 33 12.16 1.34 11.14
N THR A 34 11.26 1.19 12.12
CA THR A 34 11.62 1.30 13.55
C THR A 34 12.74 0.32 13.92
N ARG A 35 12.63 -0.94 13.47
CA ARG A 35 13.62 -1.98 13.73
C ARG A 35 15.01 -1.62 13.17
N VAL A 36 15.04 -1.13 11.93
CA VAL A 36 16.30 -0.71 11.27
C VAL A 36 16.89 0.51 11.98
N PHE A 37 16.08 1.50 12.33
CA PHE A 37 16.56 2.69 13.04
C PHE A 37 17.09 2.39 14.44
N ASP A 38 16.49 1.43 15.14
CA ASP A 38 16.96 0.97 16.45
C ASP A 38 18.31 0.24 16.36
N ARG A 39 18.52 -0.55 15.31
CA ARG A 39 19.71 -1.41 15.15
C ARG A 39 20.85 -0.72 14.42
N CYS A 40 20.55 0.07 13.39
CA CYS A 40 21.52 0.67 12.47
C CYS A 40 21.65 2.18 12.66
N GLY A 41 21.00 2.75 13.68
CA GLY A 41 21.00 4.18 13.99
C GLY A 41 19.94 4.97 13.22
N GLY A 42 19.46 6.06 13.82
CA GLY A 42 18.42 6.93 13.26
C GLY A 42 17.21 7.11 14.18
N ARG A 43 17.25 6.59 15.41
CA ARG A 43 16.14 6.68 16.38
C ARG A 43 15.85 8.10 16.88
N ALA A 44 16.80 9.01 16.79
CA ALA A 44 16.68 10.39 17.28
C ALA A 44 15.90 11.33 16.32
N ILE A 45 15.09 10.78 15.44
CA ILE A 45 14.34 11.55 14.45
C ILE A 45 12.99 11.95 15.04
N ASN A 46 12.76 13.24 15.17
CA ASN A 46 11.45 13.77 15.55
C ASN A 46 10.50 13.68 14.34
N VAL A 47 9.53 12.79 14.40
CA VAL A 47 8.52 12.64 13.34
C VAL A 47 7.37 13.61 13.61
N ILE A 48 7.00 14.41 12.61
CA ILE A 48 5.78 15.21 12.66
C ILE A 48 4.57 14.35 12.27
N GLU A 49 3.55 14.35 13.10
CA GLU A 49 2.28 13.69 12.82
C GLU A 49 1.30 14.60 12.08
N ASP A 50 0.17 14.05 11.65
CA ASP A 50 -0.83 14.76 10.84
C ASP A 50 -1.29 16.10 11.45
N SER A 51 -1.47 16.15 12.77
CA SER A 51 -1.86 17.39 13.46
C SER A 51 -0.79 18.45 13.34
N GLY A 52 0.47 18.10 13.61
CA GLY A 52 1.61 19.02 13.49
C GLY A 52 1.84 19.43 12.03
N LYS A 53 1.69 18.50 11.09
CA LYS A 53 1.73 18.76 9.64
C LYS A 53 0.69 19.79 9.23
N ASN A 54 -0.56 19.61 9.65
CA ASN A 54 -1.64 20.55 9.36
C ASN A 54 -1.41 21.92 9.99
N MET A 55 -0.88 21.99 11.22
CA MET A 55 -0.52 23.25 11.86
C MET A 55 0.58 23.99 11.11
N LEU A 56 1.61 23.27 10.65
CA LEU A 56 2.68 23.85 9.85
C LEU A 56 2.15 24.39 8.52
N ILE A 57 1.36 23.61 7.80
CA ILE A 57 0.74 24.02 6.53
C ILE A 57 -0.17 25.22 6.74
N TYR A 58 -0.99 25.23 7.81
CA TYR A 58 -1.83 26.38 8.14
C TYR A 58 -1.00 27.66 8.33
N LYS A 59 0.10 27.57 9.08
CA LYS A 59 1.02 28.69 9.28
C LYS A 59 1.60 29.18 7.95
N LEU A 60 2.08 28.27 7.10
CA LEU A 60 2.63 28.62 5.79
C LEU A 60 1.60 29.31 4.89
N LEU A 61 0.38 28.80 4.85
CA LEU A 61 -0.71 29.39 4.06
C LEU A 61 -1.14 30.75 4.61
N LYS A 62 -1.08 30.96 5.94
CA LYS A 62 -1.34 32.25 6.55
C LYS A 62 -0.27 33.28 6.18
N ASP A 63 0.99 32.87 6.17
CA ASP A 63 2.13 33.75 5.94
C ASP A 63 2.36 34.03 4.45
N LYS A 64 2.12 33.06 3.58
CA LYS A 64 2.48 33.06 2.15
C LYS A 64 1.30 32.90 1.18
N GLY A 65 0.10 32.65 1.69
CA GLY A 65 -1.07 32.35 0.86
C GLY A 65 -1.47 33.48 -0.11
N GLU A 66 -1.15 34.74 0.21
CA GLU A 66 -1.41 35.90 -0.67
C GLU A 66 -0.48 35.94 -1.89
N GLU A 67 0.70 35.32 -1.79
CA GLU A 67 1.67 35.22 -2.89
C GLU A 67 1.30 34.16 -3.93
N LEU A 68 0.32 33.27 -3.62
CA LEU A 68 -0.14 32.23 -4.53
C LEU A 68 -0.95 32.81 -5.69
N GLN A 69 -0.79 32.22 -6.88
CA GLN A 69 -1.47 32.69 -8.10
C GLN A 69 -2.90 32.14 -8.21
N TYR A 70 -3.04 30.83 -8.11
CA TYR A 70 -4.31 30.14 -8.25
C TYR A 70 -5.10 30.06 -6.93
N PHE A 71 -4.40 29.70 -5.85
CA PHE A 71 -5.03 29.41 -4.55
C PHE A 71 -5.13 30.64 -3.61
N ASN A 72 -4.74 31.84 -4.01
CA ASN A 72 -4.70 33.02 -3.15
C ASN A 72 -6.03 33.27 -2.42
N ARG A 73 -7.17 33.12 -3.10
CA ARG A 73 -8.52 33.38 -2.54
C ARG A 73 -8.96 32.35 -1.51
N ILE A 74 -8.54 31.10 -1.65
CA ILE A 74 -8.98 29.99 -0.80
C ILE A 74 -7.91 29.58 0.23
N SER A 75 -6.71 30.15 0.15
CA SER A 75 -5.60 29.84 1.05
C SER A 75 -5.93 30.03 2.54
N LYS A 76 -6.83 30.95 2.85
CA LYS A 76 -7.28 31.23 4.23
C LYS A 76 -8.42 30.31 4.72
N GLN A 77 -8.98 29.46 3.84
CA GLN A 77 -10.06 28.56 4.22
C GLN A 77 -9.53 27.34 4.98
N GLN A 78 -10.17 27.03 6.11
CA GLN A 78 -9.74 25.91 6.97
C GLN A 78 -9.70 24.56 6.24
N GLY A 79 -10.64 24.27 5.34
CA GLY A 79 -10.67 23.04 4.55
C GLY A 79 -9.52 22.90 3.56
N PHE A 80 -8.92 24.01 3.12
CA PHE A 80 -7.83 23.98 2.15
C PHE A 80 -6.54 23.39 2.72
N VAL A 81 -6.28 23.60 4.02
CA VAL A 81 -5.15 22.98 4.74
C VAL A 81 -5.17 21.44 4.58
N GLY A 82 -6.33 20.84 4.76
CA GLY A 82 -6.49 19.38 4.61
C GLY A 82 -6.24 18.89 3.18
N ILE A 83 -6.64 19.68 2.18
CA ILE A 83 -6.39 19.36 0.76
C ILE A 83 -4.89 19.40 0.46
N VAL A 84 -4.20 20.46 0.87
CA VAL A 84 -2.75 20.61 0.68
C VAL A 84 -1.99 19.51 1.42
N SER A 85 -2.37 19.19 2.66
CA SER A 85 -1.77 18.13 3.46
C SER A 85 -1.87 16.77 2.75
N LYS A 86 -3.05 16.43 2.21
CA LYS A 86 -3.26 15.21 1.44
C LYS A 86 -2.42 15.19 0.16
N SER A 87 -2.36 16.31 -0.57
CA SER A 87 -1.55 16.41 -1.79
C SER A 87 -0.07 16.17 -1.50
N ILE A 88 0.48 16.81 -0.46
CA ILE A 88 1.88 16.58 -0.04
C ILE A 88 2.11 15.12 0.36
N THR A 89 1.18 14.53 1.11
CA THR A 89 1.23 13.11 1.48
C THR A 89 1.30 12.22 0.23
N GLU A 90 0.48 12.49 -0.77
CA GLU A 90 0.49 11.73 -2.03
C GLU A 90 1.77 11.94 -2.82
N PHE A 91 2.25 13.18 -2.95
CA PHE A 91 3.52 13.45 -3.62
C PHE A 91 4.66 12.65 -3.00
N LYS A 92 4.76 12.62 -1.67
CA LYS A 92 5.78 11.84 -0.97
C LYS A 92 5.63 10.33 -1.19
N LYS A 93 4.42 9.78 -1.06
CA LYS A 93 4.14 8.35 -1.29
C LYS A 93 4.51 7.89 -2.71
N TYR A 94 4.34 8.78 -3.68
CA TYR A 94 4.65 8.51 -5.08
C TYR A 94 6.06 8.96 -5.49
N ASN A 95 6.90 9.38 -4.55
CA ASN A 95 8.25 9.90 -4.79
C ASN A 95 8.27 11.08 -5.79
N ILE A 96 7.24 11.93 -5.73
CA ILE A 96 7.16 13.16 -6.52
C ILE A 96 7.79 14.28 -5.69
N SER A 97 8.97 14.74 -6.10
CA SER A 97 9.61 15.88 -5.47
C SER A 97 9.07 17.21 -6.04
N GLU A 98 9.40 18.32 -5.37
CA GLU A 98 9.07 19.65 -5.85
C GLU A 98 9.71 19.97 -7.21
N GLU A 99 10.92 19.45 -7.48
CA GLU A 99 11.59 19.63 -8.75
C GLU A 99 10.84 18.93 -9.90
N ILE A 100 10.31 17.71 -9.64
CA ILE A 100 9.48 16.98 -10.61
C ILE A 100 8.21 17.77 -10.93
N LEU A 101 7.57 18.38 -9.92
CA LEU A 101 6.38 19.20 -10.15
C LEU A 101 6.71 20.43 -11.02
N ILE A 102 7.82 21.12 -10.76
CA ILE A 102 8.28 22.27 -11.53
C ILE A 102 8.64 21.85 -12.97
N GLU A 103 9.31 20.72 -13.15
CA GLU A 103 9.62 20.19 -14.48
C GLU A 103 8.35 19.91 -15.30
N LYS A 104 7.38 19.24 -14.67
CA LYS A 104 6.11 18.90 -15.33
C LYS A 104 5.22 20.12 -15.56
N GLU A 105 5.28 21.15 -14.72
CA GLU A 105 4.58 22.42 -14.91
C GLU A 105 4.92 23.03 -16.27
N SER A 106 6.18 22.98 -16.70
CA SER A 106 6.64 23.52 -17.98
C SER A 106 6.00 22.82 -19.20
N GLN A 107 5.47 21.60 -19.04
CA GLN A 107 4.84 20.78 -20.09
C GLN A 107 3.30 20.95 -20.14
N ILE A 108 2.73 21.80 -19.27
CA ILE A 108 1.28 21.99 -19.15
C ILE A 108 0.86 23.20 -19.99
N ASP A 109 -0.03 22.98 -20.96
CA ASP A 109 -0.57 24.05 -21.82
C ASP A 109 -1.72 24.82 -21.14
N ASN A 110 -2.49 24.15 -20.28
CA ASN A 110 -3.59 24.77 -19.57
C ASN A 110 -3.08 25.71 -18.47
N LYS A 111 -3.38 27.01 -18.61
CA LYS A 111 -2.89 28.04 -17.71
C LYS A 111 -3.31 27.81 -16.25
N ASP A 112 -4.59 27.51 -16.00
CA ASP A 112 -5.10 27.33 -14.63
C ASP A 112 -4.45 26.12 -13.96
N LEU A 113 -4.26 25.01 -14.71
CA LEU A 113 -3.57 23.84 -14.20
C LEU A 113 -2.10 24.12 -13.91
N LYS A 114 -1.46 24.90 -14.77
CA LYS A 114 -0.07 25.33 -14.62
C LYS A 114 0.13 26.14 -13.34
N GLU A 115 -0.70 27.19 -13.12
CA GLU A 115 -0.67 28.01 -11.92
C GLU A 115 -0.95 27.16 -10.65
N LYS A 116 -1.87 26.22 -10.72
CA LYS A 116 -2.21 25.29 -9.64
C LYS A 116 -1.02 24.39 -9.26
N VAL A 117 -0.32 23.81 -10.24
CA VAL A 117 0.86 22.96 -10.00
C VAL A 117 2.01 23.80 -9.43
N ASN A 118 2.23 25.01 -9.94
CA ASN A 118 3.25 25.92 -9.43
C ASN A 118 3.01 26.31 -7.95
N ASP A 119 1.78 26.65 -7.60
CA ASP A 119 1.42 26.96 -6.22
C ASP A 119 1.65 25.75 -5.29
N LEU A 120 1.24 24.55 -5.71
CA LEU A 120 1.47 23.32 -4.94
C LEU A 120 2.96 23.02 -4.77
N ALA A 121 3.76 23.16 -5.84
CA ALA A 121 5.20 22.98 -5.77
C ALA A 121 5.86 23.98 -4.80
N SER A 122 5.43 25.24 -4.84
CA SER A 122 5.92 26.31 -3.94
C SER A 122 5.58 26.00 -2.49
N ILE A 123 4.34 25.63 -2.18
CA ILE A 123 3.92 25.24 -0.82
C ILE A 123 4.73 24.03 -0.35
N TYR A 124 4.88 23.03 -1.20
CA TYR A 124 5.60 21.78 -0.87
C TYR A 124 7.07 22.04 -0.56
N LYS A 125 7.73 22.88 -1.36
CA LYS A 125 9.11 23.32 -1.13
C LYS A 125 9.27 24.02 0.23
N ILE A 126 8.43 25.04 0.50
CA ILE A 126 8.48 25.78 1.77
C ILE A 126 8.18 24.84 2.95
N PHE A 127 7.25 23.91 2.79
CA PHE A 127 6.94 22.90 3.80
C PHE A 127 8.17 22.05 4.13
N ASN A 128 8.86 21.50 3.13
CA ASN A 128 10.07 20.72 3.33
C ASN A 128 11.20 21.52 3.98
N GLU A 129 11.44 22.76 3.56
CA GLU A 129 12.45 23.65 4.15
C GLU A 129 12.19 23.93 5.64
N ASN A 130 10.92 24.02 6.05
CA ASN A 130 10.57 24.24 7.45
C ASN A 130 10.65 22.95 8.29
N LEU A 131 10.37 21.79 7.71
CA LEU A 131 10.55 20.51 8.37
C LEU A 131 12.01 20.23 8.71
N HIS A 132 12.94 20.46 7.79
CA HIS A 132 14.38 20.17 7.96
C HIS A 132 15.03 20.92 9.16
N LYS A 133 14.30 21.81 9.82
CA LYS A 133 14.75 22.48 11.06
C LYS A 133 14.65 21.61 12.32
N GLY A 134 14.42 20.32 12.20
CA GLY A 134 14.44 19.40 13.34
C GLY A 134 13.36 18.32 13.34
N TYR A 135 12.56 18.24 12.27
CA TYR A 135 11.48 17.25 12.12
C TYR A 135 11.56 16.54 10.79
N ILE A 136 10.95 15.35 10.72
CA ILE A 136 10.75 14.56 9.49
C ILE A 136 9.26 14.28 9.38
N ASP A 137 8.72 14.34 8.15
CA ASP A 137 7.36 13.92 7.87
C ASP A 137 7.26 12.39 8.01
N SER A 138 6.17 11.91 8.60
CA SER A 138 5.87 10.48 8.70
C SER A 138 5.92 9.77 7.32
N GLU A 139 5.61 10.48 6.25
CA GLU A 139 5.65 9.94 4.88
C GLU A 139 7.08 9.78 4.33
N ASP A 140 8.09 10.40 4.93
CA ASP A 140 9.49 10.24 4.53
C ASP A 140 10.16 9.00 5.14
N ILE A 141 9.53 8.36 6.12
CA ILE A 141 10.07 7.23 6.88
C ILE A 141 10.52 6.10 5.95
N LEU A 142 9.73 5.74 4.93
CA LEU A 142 10.07 4.66 4.00
C LEU A 142 11.22 5.04 3.07
N SER A 143 11.31 6.28 2.66
CA SER A 143 12.44 6.78 1.86
C SER A 143 13.74 6.76 2.67
N ILE A 144 13.67 7.12 3.95
CA ILE A 144 14.81 7.04 4.88
C ILE A 144 15.18 5.58 5.16
N LEU A 145 14.17 4.70 5.35
CA LEU A 145 14.38 3.27 5.50
C LEU A 145 15.16 2.69 4.30
N ALA A 146 14.72 2.99 3.07
CA ALA A 146 15.38 2.51 1.88
C ALA A 146 16.86 2.97 1.78
N LYS A 147 17.15 4.20 2.21
CA LYS A 147 18.54 4.69 2.30
C LYS A 147 19.34 3.96 3.38
N LYS A 148 18.75 3.82 4.57
CA LYS A 148 19.41 3.17 5.72
C LYS A 148 19.69 1.69 5.49
N LEU A 149 18.78 0.98 4.83
CA LEU A 149 18.97 -0.43 4.48
C LEU A 149 20.23 -0.66 3.64
N LYS A 150 20.61 0.29 2.77
CA LYS A 150 21.85 0.15 1.96
C LYS A 150 23.12 0.10 2.81
N GLU A 151 23.07 0.64 4.01
CA GLU A 151 24.20 0.71 4.96
C GLU A 151 24.06 -0.30 6.10
N CYS A 152 22.98 -1.10 6.12
CA CYS A 152 22.60 -1.95 7.24
C CYS A 152 22.57 -3.42 6.80
N GLU A 153 23.34 -4.26 7.46
CA GLU A 153 23.46 -5.71 7.14
C GLU A 153 22.41 -6.58 7.84
N LEU A 154 21.42 -5.96 8.50
CA LEU A 154 20.46 -6.67 9.35
C LEU A 154 19.70 -7.79 8.66
N TYR A 155 19.48 -7.67 7.36
CA TYR A 155 18.68 -8.61 6.56
C TYR A 155 19.48 -9.39 5.52
N ASN A 156 20.84 -9.34 5.53
CA ASN A 156 21.66 -10.01 4.51
C ASN A 156 21.41 -11.52 4.45
N ASP A 157 21.26 -12.17 5.61
CA ASP A 157 20.99 -13.61 5.69
C ASP A 157 19.49 -13.95 5.83
N ALA A 158 18.64 -12.95 5.75
CA ALA A 158 17.20 -13.14 5.95
C ALA A 158 16.53 -13.77 4.73
N GLU A 159 15.52 -14.58 5.00
CA GLU A 159 14.54 -15.01 4.03
C GLU A 159 13.25 -14.21 4.28
N ILE A 160 12.83 -13.43 3.29
CA ILE A 160 11.73 -12.48 3.42
C ILE A 160 10.51 -12.99 2.66
N TRP A 161 9.35 -12.93 3.31
CA TRP A 161 8.05 -13.23 2.73
C TRP A 161 7.19 -11.97 2.77
N VAL A 162 6.70 -11.55 1.62
CA VAL A 162 5.82 -10.39 1.45
C VAL A 162 4.44 -10.90 1.03
N ASP A 163 3.45 -10.70 1.89
CA ASP A 163 2.13 -11.28 1.73
C ASP A 163 1.02 -10.25 1.99
N GLU A 164 -0.19 -10.51 1.47
CA GLU A 164 -1.39 -9.69 1.65
C GLU A 164 -1.32 -8.28 1.01
N PHE A 165 -0.49 -8.10 -0.02
CA PHE A 165 -0.43 -6.84 -0.77
C PHE A 165 -1.10 -6.98 -2.15
N THR A 166 -1.97 -6.05 -2.48
CA THR A 166 -2.55 -5.92 -3.83
C THR A 166 -1.73 -4.97 -4.71
N THR A 167 -1.12 -3.96 -4.10
CA THR A 167 -0.27 -2.99 -4.77
C THR A 167 0.81 -2.45 -3.84
N PHE A 168 1.85 -1.87 -4.41
CA PHE A 168 2.94 -1.21 -3.69
C PHE A 168 3.07 0.24 -4.13
N THR A 169 3.27 1.14 -3.16
CA THR A 169 3.68 2.51 -3.47
C THR A 169 5.11 2.53 -4.02
N PRO A 170 5.51 3.56 -4.77
CA PRO A 170 6.90 3.69 -5.23
C PRO A 170 7.93 3.65 -4.10
N GLN A 171 7.62 4.19 -2.91
CA GLN A 171 8.49 4.08 -1.74
C GLN A 171 8.64 2.64 -1.25
N GLN A 172 7.53 1.87 -1.22
CA GLN A 172 7.57 0.45 -0.84
C GLN A 172 8.37 -0.37 -1.85
N LEU A 173 8.21 -0.10 -3.16
CA LEU A 173 9.01 -0.73 -4.21
C LEU A 173 10.50 -0.43 -4.06
N GLU A 174 10.87 0.81 -3.67
CA GLU A 174 12.27 1.15 -3.40
C GLU A 174 12.85 0.35 -2.22
N VAL A 175 12.07 0.18 -1.14
CA VAL A 175 12.46 -0.67 -0.01
C VAL A 175 12.62 -2.14 -0.46
N LEU A 176 11.66 -2.67 -1.21
CA LEU A 176 11.70 -4.05 -1.73
C LEU A 176 12.90 -4.25 -2.66
N LYS A 177 13.22 -3.27 -3.51
CA LYS A 177 14.39 -3.29 -4.38
C LYS A 177 15.70 -3.42 -3.59
N VAL A 178 15.84 -2.65 -2.52
CA VAL A 178 17.04 -2.73 -1.66
C VAL A 178 17.12 -4.09 -0.97
N LEU A 179 16.02 -4.55 -0.40
CA LEU A 179 15.95 -5.87 0.25
C LEU A 179 16.26 -7.00 -0.72
N ALA A 180 15.73 -6.96 -1.94
CA ALA A 180 15.96 -7.98 -2.96
C ALA A 180 17.45 -8.07 -3.41
N LYS A 181 18.21 -6.99 -3.24
CA LYS A 181 19.66 -6.97 -3.51
C LYS A 181 20.52 -7.49 -2.34
N GLN A 182 19.98 -7.50 -1.13
CA GLN A 182 20.75 -7.78 0.09
C GLN A 182 20.39 -9.09 0.76
N CYS A 183 19.08 -9.43 0.80
CA CYS A 183 18.63 -10.62 1.51
C CYS A 183 18.94 -11.91 0.74
N LYS A 184 18.96 -13.03 1.46
CA LYS A 184 19.18 -14.35 0.88
C LYS A 184 18.11 -14.72 -0.14
N ASN A 185 16.84 -14.51 0.21
CA ASN A 185 15.68 -14.72 -0.66
C ASN A 185 14.57 -13.75 -0.30
N ILE A 186 13.84 -13.29 -1.31
CA ILE A 186 12.57 -12.58 -1.13
C ILE A 186 11.47 -13.28 -1.92
N ASN A 187 10.39 -13.60 -1.26
CA ASN A 187 9.23 -14.27 -1.83
C ASN A 187 8.04 -13.32 -1.72
N ILE A 188 7.36 -13.05 -2.82
CA ILE A 188 6.20 -12.15 -2.87
C ILE A 188 5.00 -12.94 -3.35
N THR A 189 3.93 -12.98 -2.56
CA THR A 189 2.67 -13.63 -2.93
C THR A 189 1.70 -12.61 -3.50
N LEU A 190 1.06 -12.97 -4.60
CA LEU A 190 0.03 -12.15 -5.24
C LEU A 190 -1.21 -13.01 -5.50
N CYS A 191 -2.39 -12.46 -5.23
CA CYS A 191 -3.66 -13.14 -5.48
C CYS A 191 -4.13 -12.84 -6.91
N SER A 192 -3.77 -13.70 -7.86
CA SER A 192 -4.10 -13.57 -9.29
C SER A 192 -4.68 -14.87 -9.84
N ASP A 193 -5.31 -14.81 -11.01
CA ASP A 193 -5.74 -15.98 -11.78
C ASP A 193 -4.56 -16.72 -12.45
N GLY A 194 -3.35 -16.21 -12.34
CA GLY A 194 -2.14 -16.79 -12.94
C GLY A 194 -2.01 -16.55 -14.45
N GLN A 195 -2.87 -15.75 -15.05
CA GLN A 195 -2.77 -15.36 -16.47
C GLN A 195 -2.03 -14.04 -16.58
N ILE A 196 -0.83 -14.08 -17.14
CA ILE A 196 0.03 -12.89 -17.33
C ILE A 196 -0.39 -12.08 -18.57
N GLN A 197 -1.21 -12.64 -19.46
CA GLN A 197 -1.57 -11.98 -20.70
C GLN A 197 -2.69 -10.96 -20.52
N PHE A 198 -2.36 -9.70 -20.80
CA PHE A 198 -3.31 -8.61 -20.98
C PHE A 198 -4.06 -8.82 -22.29
N THR A 199 -5.38 -8.98 -22.24
CA THR A 199 -6.26 -8.74 -23.39
C THR A 199 -6.66 -7.27 -23.35
N GLU A 200 -6.14 -6.46 -24.26
CA GLU A 200 -6.56 -5.06 -24.38
C GLU A 200 -8.08 -4.98 -24.57
N GLY A 201 -8.75 -4.27 -23.66
CA GLY A 201 -10.18 -3.95 -23.76
C GLY A 201 -11.13 -4.75 -22.89
N GLU A 202 -10.69 -5.77 -22.19
CA GLU A 202 -11.51 -6.46 -21.16
C GLU A 202 -11.15 -5.96 -19.76
N THR A 203 -12.16 -5.56 -18.99
CA THR A 203 -12.02 -5.24 -17.56
C THR A 203 -11.81 -6.53 -16.78
N ASP A 204 -10.59 -6.80 -16.36
CA ASP A 204 -10.25 -7.95 -15.52
C ASP A 204 -10.24 -7.53 -14.04
N ILE A 205 -10.87 -8.33 -13.19
CA ILE A 205 -10.86 -8.11 -11.73
C ILE A 205 -9.44 -8.16 -11.13
N PHE A 206 -8.50 -8.80 -11.82
CA PHE A 206 -7.09 -8.92 -11.41
C PHE A 206 -6.17 -7.86 -12.02
N ASP A 207 -6.67 -6.89 -12.77
CA ASP A 207 -5.85 -5.86 -13.44
C ASP A 207 -4.90 -5.13 -12.48
N VAL A 208 -5.37 -4.78 -11.29
CA VAL A 208 -4.54 -4.13 -10.26
C VAL A 208 -3.38 -5.01 -9.85
N ILE A 209 -3.62 -6.32 -9.71
CA ILE A 209 -2.60 -7.30 -9.29
C ILE A 209 -1.62 -7.58 -10.43
N LYS A 210 -2.13 -7.74 -11.66
CA LYS A 210 -1.31 -7.93 -12.87
C LYS A 210 -0.40 -6.72 -13.12
N ASN A 211 -0.91 -5.51 -12.94
CA ASN A 211 -0.11 -4.29 -12.97
C ASN A 211 0.97 -4.26 -11.88
N THR A 212 0.65 -4.76 -10.69
CA THR A 212 1.62 -4.86 -9.59
C THR A 212 2.72 -5.85 -9.91
N GLU A 213 2.38 -7.02 -10.45
CA GLU A 213 3.33 -8.03 -10.92
C GLU A 213 4.25 -7.45 -11.99
N ASN A 214 3.69 -6.79 -13.02
CA ASN A 214 4.47 -6.14 -14.07
C ASN A 214 5.44 -5.07 -13.54
N ARG A 215 5.01 -4.28 -12.56
CA ARG A 215 5.88 -3.28 -11.91
C ARG A 215 7.01 -3.93 -11.11
N LEU A 216 6.75 -5.05 -10.44
CA LEU A 216 7.79 -5.82 -9.75
C LEU A 216 8.79 -6.42 -10.74
N LEU A 217 8.32 -7.07 -11.80
CA LEU A 217 9.18 -7.64 -12.85
C LEU A 217 10.03 -6.56 -13.53
N LYS A 218 9.43 -5.43 -13.88
CA LYS A 218 10.15 -4.28 -14.46
C LYS A 218 11.22 -3.76 -13.51
N MET A 219 10.89 -3.60 -12.22
CA MET A 219 11.88 -3.20 -11.20
C MET A 219 13.05 -4.18 -11.12
N MET A 220 12.79 -5.50 -11.16
CA MET A 220 13.84 -6.51 -11.12
C MET A 220 14.73 -6.43 -12.36
N GLN A 221 14.14 -6.34 -13.57
CA GLN A 221 14.87 -6.21 -14.84
C GLN A 221 15.74 -4.95 -14.89
N GLU A 222 15.18 -3.78 -14.60
CA GLU A 222 15.90 -2.50 -14.62
C GLU A 222 17.06 -2.44 -13.61
N ASN A 223 17.00 -3.25 -12.56
CA ASN A 223 18.02 -3.29 -11.52
C ASN A 223 18.94 -4.51 -11.58
N ASN A 224 18.85 -5.33 -12.62
CA ASN A 224 19.63 -6.57 -12.81
C ASN A 224 19.51 -7.54 -11.61
N ILE A 225 18.31 -7.65 -11.04
CA ILE A 225 17.99 -8.58 -9.96
C ILE A 225 17.44 -9.86 -10.58
N ALA A 226 18.13 -10.97 -10.36
CA ALA A 226 17.66 -12.27 -10.84
C ALA A 226 16.39 -12.71 -10.09
N TYR A 227 15.44 -13.27 -10.81
CA TYR A 227 14.23 -13.85 -10.22
C TYR A 227 13.93 -15.22 -10.84
N LYS A 228 13.19 -16.02 -10.09
CA LYS A 228 12.74 -17.35 -10.53
C LYS A 228 11.38 -17.23 -11.21
N GLU A 229 11.06 -18.22 -12.04
CA GLU A 229 9.71 -18.35 -12.60
C GLU A 229 8.65 -18.38 -11.49
N PRO A 230 7.52 -17.70 -11.69
CA PRO A 230 6.43 -17.68 -10.71
C PRO A 230 5.90 -19.07 -10.41
N VAL A 231 5.66 -19.35 -9.14
CA VAL A 231 5.01 -20.58 -8.71
C VAL A 231 3.51 -20.36 -8.67
N ASN A 232 2.79 -20.97 -9.62
CA ASN A 232 1.34 -20.92 -9.63
C ASN A 232 0.77 -21.94 -8.63
N LEU A 233 0.12 -21.43 -7.58
CA LEU A 233 -0.55 -22.25 -6.55
C LEU A 233 -2.02 -22.53 -6.88
N ASN A 234 -2.53 -22.02 -7.99
CA ASN A 234 -3.90 -22.23 -8.45
C ASN A 234 -4.05 -23.66 -8.97
N LYS A 235 -4.57 -24.55 -8.15
CA LYS A 235 -4.82 -25.96 -8.48
C LYS A 235 -6.29 -26.17 -8.77
N GLU A 236 -6.63 -27.20 -9.54
CA GLU A 236 -8.03 -27.58 -9.85
C GLU A 236 -8.90 -27.72 -8.59
N ASN A 237 -8.32 -28.21 -7.50
CA ASN A 237 -8.97 -28.32 -6.18
C ASN A 237 -8.36 -27.32 -5.22
N ILE A 238 -8.94 -26.13 -5.16
CA ILE A 238 -8.52 -25.07 -4.23
C ILE A 238 -8.75 -25.55 -2.80
N TYR A 239 -7.70 -25.64 -2.01
CA TYR A 239 -7.74 -26.13 -0.62
C TYR A 239 -8.79 -25.40 0.23
N ARG A 240 -8.97 -24.11 0.01
CA ARG A 240 -9.93 -23.25 0.73
C ARG A 240 -11.38 -23.75 0.61
N PHE A 241 -11.75 -24.33 -0.53
CA PHE A 241 -13.11 -24.77 -0.84
C PHE A 241 -13.26 -26.29 -0.91
N LYS A 242 -12.29 -27.06 -0.40
CA LYS A 242 -12.29 -28.52 -0.47
C LYS A 242 -13.54 -29.16 0.15
N GLU A 243 -14.13 -28.52 1.15
CA GLU A 243 -15.30 -29.00 1.90
C GLU A 243 -16.64 -28.42 1.41
N SER A 244 -16.60 -27.39 0.54
CA SER A 244 -17.78 -26.75 -0.02
C SER A 244 -17.70 -26.64 -1.54
N LYS A 245 -18.37 -27.55 -2.23
CA LYS A 245 -18.41 -27.57 -3.71
C LYS A 245 -19.14 -26.38 -4.30
N GLU A 246 -20.17 -25.89 -3.63
CA GLU A 246 -20.93 -24.71 -4.05
C GLU A 246 -20.10 -23.42 -3.95
N LEU A 247 -19.31 -23.24 -2.90
CA LEU A 247 -18.39 -22.09 -2.79
C LEU A 247 -17.29 -22.16 -3.85
N GLY A 248 -16.75 -23.37 -4.10
CA GLY A 248 -15.81 -23.59 -5.20
C GLY A 248 -16.43 -23.34 -6.58
N HIS A 249 -17.72 -23.62 -6.77
CA HIS A 249 -18.42 -23.31 -8.00
C HIS A 249 -18.59 -21.79 -8.19
N ILE A 250 -18.98 -21.06 -7.14
CA ILE A 250 -19.09 -19.60 -7.20
C ILE A 250 -17.72 -19.01 -7.52
N GLU A 251 -16.69 -19.38 -6.79
CA GLU A 251 -15.32 -18.85 -7.03
C GLU A 251 -14.91 -19.04 -8.49
N LYS A 252 -15.15 -20.22 -9.05
CA LYS A 252 -14.72 -20.54 -10.41
C LYS A 252 -15.56 -19.87 -11.50
N TYR A 253 -16.85 -19.61 -11.27
CA TYR A 253 -17.79 -19.25 -12.34
C TYR A 253 -18.56 -17.94 -12.11
N PHE A 254 -18.29 -17.21 -11.05
CA PHE A 254 -19.04 -15.99 -10.69
C PHE A 254 -19.01 -14.93 -11.80
N PHE A 255 -17.88 -14.79 -12.48
CA PHE A 255 -17.70 -13.82 -13.57
C PHE A 255 -17.84 -14.39 -14.97
N ASN A 256 -18.22 -15.66 -15.09
CA ASN A 256 -18.38 -16.27 -16.40
C ASN A 256 -19.69 -15.86 -17.06
N PHE A 257 -19.63 -15.56 -18.36
CA PHE A 257 -20.81 -15.40 -19.19
C PHE A 257 -20.71 -16.35 -20.40
N PRO A 258 -21.76 -17.15 -20.71
CA PRO A 258 -23.01 -17.34 -19.99
C PRO A 258 -22.81 -18.00 -18.63
N PHE A 259 -23.74 -17.69 -17.68
CA PHE A 259 -23.67 -18.21 -16.32
C PHE A 259 -23.73 -19.76 -16.27
N LYS A 260 -22.91 -20.34 -15.41
CA LYS A 260 -22.94 -21.78 -15.12
C LYS A 260 -23.75 -22.04 -13.86
N ILE A 261 -24.83 -22.78 -14.01
CA ILE A 261 -25.73 -23.13 -12.90
C ILE A 261 -25.13 -24.25 -12.08
N TYR A 262 -25.03 -24.07 -10.77
CA TYR A 262 -24.72 -25.18 -9.85
C TYR A 262 -25.92 -26.12 -9.72
N LYS A 263 -25.67 -27.42 -9.89
CA LYS A 263 -26.72 -28.46 -9.87
C LYS A 263 -26.72 -29.30 -8.59
N GLY A 264 -25.86 -28.98 -7.64
CA GLY A 264 -25.76 -29.65 -6.36
C GLY A 264 -26.69 -29.07 -5.30
N GLU A 265 -26.69 -29.68 -4.11
CA GLU A 265 -27.38 -29.19 -2.93
C GLU A 265 -26.53 -28.02 -2.33
N CYS A 266 -27.20 -26.91 -2.00
CA CYS A 266 -26.56 -25.73 -1.37
C CYS A 266 -26.79 -25.78 0.15
N LYS A 267 -25.72 -25.94 0.91
CA LYS A 267 -25.74 -25.99 2.38
C LYS A 267 -24.97 -24.82 3.03
N ASP A 268 -23.93 -24.35 2.35
CA ASP A 268 -23.02 -23.32 2.87
C ASP A 268 -23.36 -21.92 2.37
N ILE A 269 -24.37 -21.81 1.50
CA ILE A 269 -24.82 -20.54 0.93
C ILE A 269 -26.28 -20.30 1.31
N SER A 270 -26.54 -19.17 1.93
CA SER A 270 -27.90 -18.73 2.20
C SER A 270 -28.15 -17.33 1.63
N LEU A 271 -29.34 -17.12 1.08
CA LEU A 271 -29.78 -15.83 0.56
C LEU A 271 -30.90 -15.30 1.44
N TYR A 272 -30.70 -14.11 1.98
CA TYR A 272 -31.70 -13.40 2.76
C TYR A 272 -32.08 -12.10 2.08
N LYS A 273 -33.37 -11.85 1.90
CA LYS A 273 -33.90 -10.60 1.37
C LYS A 273 -34.57 -9.85 2.50
N ALA A 274 -33.95 -8.77 2.95
CA ALA A 274 -34.51 -7.90 3.96
C ALA A 274 -35.52 -6.91 3.38
N ASN A 275 -36.45 -6.42 4.23
CA ASN A 275 -37.41 -5.40 3.83
C ASN A 275 -36.79 -3.99 3.82
N ASN A 276 -35.75 -3.76 4.61
CA ASN A 276 -35.01 -2.51 4.71
C ASN A 276 -33.60 -2.77 5.32
N ASN A 277 -32.76 -1.75 5.31
CA ASN A 277 -31.38 -1.85 5.79
C ASN A 277 -31.31 -2.22 7.29
N TYR A 278 -32.27 -1.81 8.12
CA TYR A 278 -32.27 -2.15 9.55
C TYR A 278 -32.48 -3.65 9.78
N SER A 279 -33.46 -4.23 9.08
CA SER A 279 -33.71 -5.69 9.19
C SER A 279 -32.59 -6.51 8.58
N GLU A 280 -31.85 -5.99 7.58
CA GLU A 280 -30.65 -6.60 7.06
C GLU A 280 -29.53 -6.68 8.12
N ILE A 281 -29.24 -5.55 8.74
CA ILE A 281 -28.22 -5.47 9.82
C ILE A 281 -28.60 -6.33 11.01
N GLU A 282 -29.88 -6.30 11.42
CA GLU A 282 -30.38 -7.14 12.53
C GLU A 282 -30.20 -8.62 12.25
N TRP A 283 -30.54 -9.07 11.02
CA TRP A 283 -30.35 -10.45 10.63
C TRP A 283 -28.87 -10.86 10.62
N VAL A 284 -27.98 -10.01 10.11
CA VAL A 284 -26.52 -10.23 10.14
C VAL A 284 -26.03 -10.34 11.59
N ALA A 285 -26.43 -9.41 12.47
CA ALA A 285 -26.05 -9.42 13.86
C ALA A 285 -26.51 -10.70 14.59
N GLN A 286 -27.76 -11.14 14.35
CA GLN A 286 -28.27 -12.42 14.90
C GLN A 286 -27.47 -13.62 14.43
N ASN A 287 -27.06 -13.65 13.16
CA ASN A 287 -26.25 -14.76 12.65
C ASN A 287 -24.83 -14.74 13.25
N ILE A 288 -24.22 -13.57 13.41
CA ILE A 288 -22.92 -13.46 14.09
C ILE A 288 -23.03 -14.00 15.53
N LEU A 289 -24.09 -13.61 16.29
CA LEU A 289 -24.30 -14.11 17.65
C LEU A 289 -24.52 -15.62 17.76
N ARG A 290 -24.96 -16.27 16.67
CA ARG A 290 -25.10 -17.75 16.65
C ARG A 290 -23.77 -18.45 16.37
N LEU A 291 -22.79 -17.76 15.78
CA LEU A 291 -21.49 -18.30 15.41
C LEU A 291 -20.44 -18.10 16.52
N VAL A 292 -20.69 -17.21 17.47
CA VAL A 292 -19.85 -16.91 18.65
C VAL A 292 -20.34 -17.67 19.85
#